data_49ad8cdc0b76664793eae80792523e2f
#
_entry.id   49ad8cdc0b76664793eae80792523e2f
#
_cell.length_a   1.000
_cell.length_b   1.000
_cell.length_c   1.000
_cell.angle_alpha   90.00
_cell.angle_beta   90.00
_cell.angle_gamma   90.00
#
_symmetry.space_group_name_H-M   'P 1'
#
loop_
_entity.id
_entity.type
_entity.pdbx_description
1 polymer ?
#
loop_
_entity_poly.entity_id
_entity_poly.type
_entity_poly.pdbx_seq_one_letter_code
_entity_poly.pdbx_strand_id
1 'polypeptide(L)'
;MLKKTIIFISLFVCSFVIDQYIKELFVNGFELKGDCISLVLAYNYGVAFSMFEFLEGNLKYIQILLLSVGVVYLLLKKDIFNLYYIPAALLLAGGISNIYDRFHHGAVVDYVSWHCGFDFAIFNLADVLIDIAVVLILYISYKKEKNERAREI
;
A
#
# COMPACT_ATOMS: atom_id res chain seq x y z
N MET A 1 -8.55 17.88 -15.06
CA MET A 1 -8.09 17.83 -13.68
C MET A 1 -9.17 17.36 -12.71
N LEU A 2 -10.32 18.03 -12.58
CA LEU A 2 -11.38 17.70 -11.61
C LEU A 2 -11.77 16.21 -11.61
N LYS A 3 -12.06 15.63 -12.78
CA LYS A 3 -12.42 14.19 -12.89
C LYS A 3 -11.33 13.27 -12.30
N LYS A 4 -10.06 13.53 -12.59
CA LYS A 4 -8.94 12.74 -12.05
C LYS A 4 -8.78 12.90 -10.54
N THR A 5 -8.98 14.10 -10.03
CA THR A 5 -8.98 14.37 -8.58
C THR A 5 -10.12 13.62 -7.87
N ILE A 6 -11.32 13.61 -8.45
CA ILE A 6 -12.44 12.85 -7.90
C ILE A 6 -12.13 11.35 -7.88
N ILE A 7 -11.61 10.79 -8.99
CA ILE A 7 -11.22 9.38 -9.05
C ILE A 7 -10.13 9.07 -8.01
N PHE A 8 -9.12 9.92 -7.90
CA PHE A 8 -8.05 9.78 -6.91
C PHE A 8 -8.60 9.71 -5.48
N ILE A 9 -9.44 10.68 -5.10
CA ILE A 9 -10.02 10.76 -3.75
C ILE A 9 -10.94 9.55 -3.51
N SER A 10 -11.80 9.21 -4.45
CA SER A 10 -12.72 8.07 -4.31
C SER A 10 -11.95 6.75 -4.16
N LEU A 11 -10.93 6.52 -5.00
CA LEU A 11 -10.12 5.31 -4.95
C LEU A 11 -9.32 5.23 -3.64
N PHE A 12 -8.71 6.34 -3.20
CA PHE A 12 -8.01 6.44 -1.93
C PHE A 12 -8.93 6.10 -0.75
N VAL A 13 -10.07 6.78 -0.64
CA VAL A 13 -11.00 6.59 0.49
C VAL A 13 -11.60 5.19 0.49
N CYS A 14 -12.06 4.69 -0.65
CA CYS A 14 -12.62 3.35 -0.73
C CYS A 14 -11.59 2.27 -0.37
N SER A 15 -10.37 2.36 -0.90
CA SER A 15 -9.29 1.41 -0.62
C SER A 15 -8.90 1.42 0.86
N PHE A 16 -8.73 2.60 1.45
CA PHE A 16 -8.42 2.75 2.87
C PHE A 16 -9.52 2.17 3.77
N VAL A 17 -10.78 2.52 3.50
CA VAL A 17 -11.93 2.05 4.31
C VAL A 17 -12.11 0.54 4.21
N ILE A 18 -11.96 -0.03 3.00
CA ILE A 18 -12.07 -1.48 2.80
C ILE A 18 -10.95 -2.21 3.56
N ASP A 19 -9.70 -1.75 3.45
CA ASP A 19 -8.58 -2.39 4.14
C ASP A 19 -8.77 -2.33 5.66
N GLN A 20 -9.09 -1.16 6.21
CA GLN A 20 -9.33 -1.01 7.65
C GLN A 20 -10.52 -1.83 8.13
N TYR A 21 -11.60 -1.91 7.36
CA TYR A 21 -12.74 -2.76 7.69
C TYR A 21 -12.35 -4.25 7.76
N ILE A 22 -11.56 -4.73 6.79
CA ILE A 22 -11.09 -6.12 6.79
C ILE A 22 -10.20 -6.37 8.01
N LYS A 23 -9.23 -5.50 8.29
CA LYS A 23 -8.33 -5.61 9.45
C LYS A 23 -9.10 -5.68 10.76
N GLU A 24 -10.13 -4.87 10.92
CA GLU A 24 -10.99 -4.86 12.10
C GLU A 24 -11.72 -6.20 12.31
N LEU A 25 -12.12 -6.91 11.24
CA LEU A 25 -12.70 -8.25 11.36
C LEU A 25 -11.72 -9.23 12.03
N PHE A 26 -10.42 -9.16 11.65
CA PHE A 26 -9.40 -10.04 12.24
C PHE A 26 -9.06 -9.65 13.67
N VAL A 27 -8.96 -8.36 13.97
CA VAL A 27 -8.78 -7.86 15.34
C VAL A 27 -9.93 -8.32 16.25
N ASN A 28 -11.15 -8.41 15.72
CA ASN A 28 -12.34 -8.91 16.44
C ASN A 28 -12.45 -10.46 16.44
N GLY A 29 -11.43 -11.18 16.04
CA GLY A 29 -11.32 -12.62 16.20
C GLY A 29 -11.83 -13.45 15.01
N PHE A 30 -12.03 -12.84 13.81
CA PHE A 30 -12.30 -13.63 12.62
C PHE A 30 -11.06 -14.45 12.24
N GLU A 31 -11.24 -15.74 12.01
CA GLU A 31 -10.17 -16.67 11.62
C GLU A 31 -10.74 -17.71 10.66
N LEU A 32 -9.95 -18.08 9.64
CA LEU A 32 -10.27 -19.17 8.72
C LEU A 32 -8.97 -19.92 8.38
N LYS A 33 -8.90 -21.21 8.73
CA LYS A 33 -7.75 -22.05 8.43
C LYS A 33 -8.03 -22.88 7.18
N GLY A 34 -7.07 -22.89 6.26
CA GLY A 34 -7.09 -23.67 5.03
C GLY A 34 -5.76 -24.38 4.82
N ASP A 35 -5.71 -25.30 3.85
CA ASP A 35 -4.54 -26.15 3.60
C ASP A 35 -3.37 -25.39 2.94
N CYS A 36 -3.63 -24.33 2.21
CA CYS A 36 -2.65 -23.53 1.48
C CYS A 36 -2.63 -22.05 1.89
N ILE A 37 -3.80 -21.55 2.25
CA ILE A 37 -3.98 -20.16 2.67
C ILE A 37 -4.79 -20.18 3.95
N SER A 38 -4.28 -19.54 4.97
CA SER A 38 -5.02 -19.27 6.21
C SER A 38 -5.24 -17.78 6.36
N LEU A 39 -6.40 -17.41 6.87
CA LEU A 39 -6.71 -16.04 7.25
C LEU A 39 -6.64 -15.97 8.77
N VAL A 40 -5.57 -15.40 9.30
CA VAL A 40 -5.25 -15.41 10.74
C VAL A 40 -4.64 -14.07 11.13
N LEU A 41 -5.01 -13.56 12.31
CA LEU A 41 -4.44 -12.32 12.82
C LEU A 41 -2.94 -12.47 13.08
N ALA A 42 -2.13 -11.54 12.55
CA ALA A 42 -0.74 -11.38 12.90
C ALA A 42 -0.40 -9.89 13.06
N TYR A 43 0.46 -9.57 14.02
CA TYR A 43 0.97 -8.21 14.22
C TYR A 43 2.40 -8.11 13.69
N ASN A 44 2.62 -7.23 12.72
CA ASN A 44 3.91 -7.00 12.07
C ASN A 44 4.54 -5.70 12.59
N TYR A 45 5.60 -5.83 13.35
CA TYR A 45 6.34 -4.70 13.94
C TYR A 45 7.39 -4.09 13.00
N GLY A 46 7.73 -4.78 11.90
CA GLY A 46 8.66 -4.33 10.88
C GLY A 46 7.96 -3.89 9.57
N VAL A 47 8.67 -4.11 8.48
CA VAL A 47 8.12 -4.14 7.11
C VAL A 47 8.09 -5.59 6.63
N ALA A 48 8.05 -5.83 5.30
CA ALA A 48 8.03 -7.20 4.77
C ALA A 48 9.07 -8.10 5.47
N PHE A 49 8.68 -9.32 5.85
CA PHE A 49 9.52 -10.29 6.58
C PHE A 49 10.10 -9.78 7.91
N SER A 50 9.36 -8.91 8.63
CA SER A 50 9.81 -8.26 9.87
C SER A 50 11.12 -7.48 9.73
N MET A 51 11.50 -7.10 8.52
CA MET A 51 12.68 -6.25 8.31
C MET A 51 12.48 -4.90 9.01
N PHE A 52 13.59 -4.33 9.51
CA PHE A 52 13.59 -3.07 10.26
C PHE A 52 12.79 -3.10 11.58
N GLU A 53 12.46 -4.26 12.12
CA GLU A 53 11.79 -4.40 13.41
C GLU A 53 12.54 -3.66 14.53
N PHE A 54 13.88 -3.57 14.44
CA PHE A 54 14.72 -2.81 15.37
C PHE A 54 14.42 -1.30 15.41
N LEU A 55 13.72 -0.75 14.42
CA LEU A 55 13.27 0.64 14.41
C LEU A 55 11.96 0.83 15.20
N GLU A 56 11.22 -0.28 15.47
CA GLU A 56 10.00 -0.30 16.27
C GLU A 56 9.07 0.90 16.02
N GLY A 57 8.80 1.68 17.10
CA GLY A 57 7.93 2.85 17.04
C GLY A 57 8.40 3.99 16.14
N ASN A 58 9.67 4.01 15.69
CA ASN A 58 10.19 5.04 14.79
C ASN A 58 9.85 4.79 13.32
N LEU A 59 9.54 3.54 12.94
CA LEU A 59 9.24 3.16 11.57
C LEU A 59 8.07 3.98 10.98
N LYS A 60 7.02 4.22 11.76
CA LYS A 60 5.88 5.04 11.35
C LYS A 60 6.26 6.47 10.97
N TYR A 61 7.22 7.09 11.66
CA TYR A 61 7.64 8.46 11.35
C TYR A 61 8.45 8.53 10.05
N ILE A 62 9.29 7.51 9.79
CA ILE A 62 10.01 7.38 8.52
C ILE A 62 9.01 7.22 7.37
N GLN A 63 7.99 6.39 7.53
CA GLN A 63 6.94 6.19 6.53
C GLN A 63 6.12 7.46 6.29
N ILE A 64 5.76 8.20 7.33
CA ILE A 64 5.09 9.50 7.22
C ILE A 64 5.94 10.47 6.40
N LEU A 65 7.25 10.55 6.71
CA LEU A 65 8.17 11.42 5.98
C LEU A 65 8.19 11.07 4.49
N LEU A 66 8.36 9.79 4.15
CA LEU A 66 8.41 9.32 2.76
C LEU A 66 7.10 9.61 2.01
N LEU A 67 5.95 9.30 2.61
CA LEU A 67 4.65 9.59 2.00
C LEU A 67 4.40 11.10 1.86
N SER A 68 4.80 11.91 2.86
CA SER A 68 4.66 13.36 2.80
C SER A 68 5.47 13.96 1.65
N VAL A 69 6.70 13.51 1.45
CA VAL A 69 7.53 13.92 0.30
C VAL A 69 6.85 13.55 -1.02
N GLY A 70 6.29 12.34 -1.13
CA GLY A 70 5.52 11.90 -2.29
C GLY A 70 4.29 12.77 -2.56
N VAL A 71 3.52 13.09 -1.53
CA VAL A 71 2.33 13.95 -1.63
C VAL A 71 2.73 15.36 -2.08
N VAL A 72 3.74 15.97 -1.45
CA VAL A 72 4.24 17.31 -1.84
C VAL A 72 4.69 17.30 -3.30
N TYR A 73 5.42 16.27 -3.73
CA TYR A 73 5.84 16.13 -5.12
C TYR A 73 4.66 16.07 -6.09
N LEU A 74 3.61 15.31 -5.78
CA LEU A 74 2.39 15.21 -6.59
C LEU A 74 1.63 16.55 -6.66
N LEU A 75 1.60 17.30 -5.56
CA LEU A 75 0.94 18.62 -5.51
C LEU A 75 1.68 19.66 -6.35
N LEU A 76 3.02 19.64 -6.33
CA LEU A 76 3.85 20.59 -7.06
C LEU A 76 3.93 20.27 -8.57
N LYS A 77 3.80 18.98 -8.96
CA LYS A 77 3.98 18.50 -10.33
C LYS A 77 2.67 17.99 -10.92
N LYS A 78 1.84 18.94 -11.45
CA LYS A 78 0.51 18.62 -12.02
C LYS A 78 0.56 17.56 -13.13
N ASP A 79 1.62 17.54 -13.94
CA ASP A 79 1.79 16.55 -15.01
C ASP A 79 2.03 15.16 -14.44
N ILE A 80 2.81 15.07 -13.38
CA ILE A 80 3.04 13.81 -12.65
C ILE A 80 1.73 13.33 -12.02
N PHE A 81 1.00 14.20 -11.34
CA PHE A 81 -0.32 13.85 -10.82
C PHE A 81 -1.26 13.35 -11.93
N ASN A 82 -1.32 14.06 -13.06
CA ASN A 82 -2.17 13.66 -14.18
C ASN A 82 -1.82 12.30 -14.78
N LEU A 83 -0.58 11.87 -14.66
CA LEU A 83 -0.09 10.60 -15.19
C LEU A 83 -0.26 9.45 -14.20
N TYR A 84 -0.01 9.72 -12.91
CA TYR A 84 0.09 8.70 -11.87
C TYR A 84 -1.03 8.74 -10.81
N TYR A 85 -2.15 9.46 -11.04
CA TYR A 85 -3.20 9.65 -10.02
C TYR A 85 -3.81 8.34 -9.50
N ILE A 86 -3.93 7.29 -10.34
CA ILE A 86 -4.43 5.98 -9.92
C ILE A 86 -3.40 5.26 -9.00
N PRO A 87 -2.17 4.98 -9.44
CA PRO A 87 -1.22 4.31 -8.57
C PRO A 87 -0.87 5.15 -7.34
N ALA A 88 -0.86 6.48 -7.44
CA ALA A 88 -0.66 7.35 -6.27
C ALA A 88 -1.79 7.20 -5.24
N ALA A 89 -3.05 7.06 -5.67
CA ALA A 89 -4.17 6.82 -4.76
C ALA A 89 -4.01 5.47 -4.02
N LEU A 90 -3.65 4.41 -4.74
CA LEU A 90 -3.45 3.08 -4.15
C LEU A 90 -2.26 3.06 -3.17
N LEU A 91 -1.13 3.64 -3.57
CA LEU A 91 0.08 3.73 -2.74
C LEU A 91 -0.19 4.48 -1.44
N LEU A 92 -0.89 5.62 -1.54
CA LEU A 92 -1.24 6.42 -0.37
C LEU A 92 -2.28 5.72 0.51
N ALA A 93 -3.27 5.05 -0.08
CA ALA A 93 -4.27 4.31 0.68
C ALA A 93 -3.62 3.19 1.49
N GLY A 94 -2.81 2.33 0.86
CA GLY A 94 -2.10 1.25 1.56
C GLY A 94 -1.09 1.77 2.58
N GLY A 95 -0.25 2.75 2.18
CA GLY A 95 0.76 3.32 3.06
C GLY A 95 0.16 4.01 4.30
N ILE A 96 -0.90 4.81 4.13
CA ILE A 96 -1.58 5.48 5.24
C ILE A 96 -2.32 4.46 6.11
N SER A 97 -2.90 3.41 5.52
CA SER A 97 -3.57 2.35 6.27
C SER A 97 -2.59 1.61 7.19
N ASN A 98 -1.43 1.21 6.70
CA ASN A 98 -0.39 0.57 7.52
C ASN A 98 0.23 1.51 8.56
N ILE A 99 0.29 2.82 8.29
CA ILE A 99 0.69 3.82 9.30
C ILE A 99 -0.38 3.97 10.39
N TYR A 100 -1.65 3.99 10.01
CA TYR A 100 -2.76 4.07 10.95
C TYR A 100 -2.72 2.90 11.95
N ASP A 101 -2.50 1.67 11.48
CA ASP A 101 -2.35 0.51 12.34
C ASP A 101 -1.21 0.68 13.35
N ARG A 102 -0.05 1.19 12.90
CA ARG A 102 1.10 1.44 13.78
C ARG A 102 0.83 2.47 14.88
N PHE A 103 -0.07 3.41 14.63
CA PHE A 103 -0.51 4.35 15.68
C PHE A 103 -1.54 3.73 16.62
N HIS A 104 -2.42 2.88 16.10
CA HIS A 104 -3.55 2.35 16.84
C HIS A 104 -3.21 1.06 17.59
N HIS A 105 -2.47 0.17 16.97
CA HIS A 105 -2.12 -1.16 17.50
C HIS A 105 -0.64 -1.32 17.85
N GLY A 106 0.21 -0.33 17.52
CA GLY A 106 1.68 -0.44 17.68
C GLY A 106 2.38 -1.25 16.58
N ALA A 107 1.63 -1.95 15.73
CA ALA A 107 2.09 -2.82 14.67
C ALA A 107 1.12 -2.77 13.48
N VAL A 108 1.51 -3.29 12.32
CA VAL A 108 0.58 -3.48 11.20
C VAL A 108 -0.25 -4.74 11.44
N VAL A 109 -1.54 -4.67 11.11
CA VAL A 109 -2.46 -5.81 11.16
C VAL A 109 -2.37 -6.57 9.84
N ASP A 110 -1.73 -7.74 9.86
CA ASP A 110 -1.61 -8.67 8.73
C ASP A 110 -2.53 -9.87 8.96
N TYR A 111 -3.01 -10.49 7.86
CA TYR A 111 -3.99 -11.56 8.03
C TYR A 111 -3.98 -12.64 6.94
N VAL A 112 -3.28 -12.47 5.81
CA VAL A 112 -3.19 -13.48 4.76
C VAL A 112 -1.89 -14.25 4.92
N SER A 113 -1.98 -15.50 5.38
CA SER A 113 -0.86 -16.42 5.53
C SER A 113 -0.87 -17.42 4.36
N TRP A 114 0.13 -17.32 3.50
CA TRP A 114 0.37 -18.28 2.42
C TRP A 114 1.41 -19.31 2.87
N HIS A 115 1.05 -20.60 2.77
CA HIS A 115 1.92 -21.72 3.16
C HIS A 115 1.81 -22.91 2.19
N CYS A 116 1.48 -22.65 0.92
CA CYS A 116 1.39 -23.68 -0.11
C CYS A 116 2.74 -23.88 -0.80
N GLY A 117 3.46 -24.92 -0.45
CA GLY A 117 4.78 -25.27 -0.99
C GLY A 117 5.96 -24.51 -0.38
N PHE A 118 5.74 -23.32 0.16
CA PHE A 118 6.68 -22.53 0.95
C PHE A 118 5.92 -21.53 1.83
N ASP A 119 6.52 -21.12 2.92
CA ASP A 119 5.96 -20.09 3.80
C ASP A 119 6.32 -18.70 3.29
N PHE A 120 5.29 -17.89 3.02
CA PHE A 120 5.45 -16.49 2.68
C PHE A 120 5.17 -15.61 3.90
N ALA A 121 5.69 -14.39 3.89
CA ALA A 121 5.35 -13.39 4.91
C ALA A 121 3.82 -13.19 4.95
N ILE A 122 3.24 -13.11 6.16
CA ILE A 122 1.84 -12.76 6.30
C ILE A 122 1.67 -11.31 5.85
N PHE A 123 0.63 -11.02 5.09
CA PHE A 123 0.37 -9.72 4.47
C PHE A 123 -1.10 -9.33 4.56
N ASN A 124 -1.42 -8.13 4.14
CA ASN A 124 -2.76 -7.55 4.16
C ASN A 124 -3.14 -6.93 2.79
N LEU A 125 -4.35 -6.38 2.68
CA LEU A 125 -4.80 -5.72 1.44
C LEU A 125 -4.00 -4.45 1.15
N ALA A 126 -3.59 -3.68 2.18
CA ALA A 126 -2.78 -2.47 1.98
C ALA A 126 -1.44 -2.78 1.28
N ASP A 127 -0.80 -3.90 1.61
CA ASP A 127 0.44 -4.34 0.97
C ASP A 127 0.21 -4.66 -0.51
N VAL A 128 -0.88 -5.39 -0.83
CA VAL A 128 -1.29 -5.68 -2.21
C VAL A 128 -1.54 -4.39 -3.00
N LEU A 129 -2.18 -3.40 -2.40
CA LEU A 129 -2.44 -2.09 -3.04
C LEU A 129 -1.12 -1.34 -3.32
N ILE A 130 -0.16 -1.40 -2.41
CA ILE A 130 1.18 -0.82 -2.59
C ILE A 130 1.90 -1.54 -3.75
N ASP A 131 1.90 -2.85 -3.77
CA ASP A 131 2.54 -3.64 -4.82
C ASP A 131 1.93 -3.36 -6.20
N ILE A 132 0.61 -3.34 -6.30
CA ILE A 132 -0.11 -2.96 -7.54
C ILE A 132 0.28 -1.54 -7.96
N ALA A 133 0.36 -0.59 -7.02
CA ALA A 133 0.75 0.77 -7.31
C ALA A 133 2.17 0.85 -7.90
N VAL A 134 3.13 0.12 -7.31
CA VAL A 134 4.51 0.06 -7.80
C VAL A 134 4.56 -0.51 -9.22
N VAL A 135 3.88 -1.62 -9.48
CA VAL A 135 3.81 -2.24 -10.82
C VAL A 135 3.21 -1.26 -11.83
N LEU A 136 2.13 -0.55 -11.47
CA LEU A 136 1.52 0.45 -12.35
C LEU A 136 2.45 1.63 -12.62
N ILE A 137 3.19 2.12 -11.63
CA ILE A 137 4.16 3.19 -11.81
C ILE A 137 5.24 2.77 -12.80
N LEU A 138 5.82 1.58 -12.63
CA LEU A 138 6.84 1.04 -13.52
C LEU A 138 6.31 0.87 -14.95
N TYR A 139 5.13 0.31 -15.12
CA TYR A 139 4.48 0.13 -16.41
C TYR A 139 4.22 1.48 -17.13
N ILE A 140 3.66 2.46 -16.42
CA ILE A 140 3.39 3.79 -16.99
C ILE A 140 4.69 4.49 -17.38
N SER A 141 5.73 4.40 -16.54
CA SER A 141 7.04 4.98 -16.80
C SER A 141 7.70 4.36 -18.04
N TYR A 142 7.69 3.04 -18.15
CA TYR A 142 8.19 2.31 -19.31
C TYR A 142 7.46 2.71 -20.60
N LYS A 143 6.12 2.77 -20.55
CA LYS A 143 5.32 3.15 -21.72
C LYS A 143 5.58 4.59 -22.15
N LYS A 144 5.76 5.50 -21.20
CA LYS A 144 6.11 6.90 -21.47
C LYS A 144 7.45 7.00 -22.21
N GLU A 145 8.49 6.37 -21.66
CA GLU A 145 9.83 6.38 -22.25
C GLU A 145 9.84 5.78 -23.67
N LYS A 146 9.16 4.64 -23.86
CA LYS A 146 9.01 4.02 -25.19
C LYS A 146 8.38 4.95 -26.21
N ASN A 147 7.35 5.69 -25.82
CA ASN A 147 6.65 6.64 -26.71
C ASN A 147 7.51 7.87 -27.01
N GLU A 148 8.32 8.33 -26.08
CA GLU A 148 9.26 9.44 -26.29
C GLU A 148 10.34 9.03 -27.30
N ARG A 149 10.99 7.88 -27.13
CA ARG A 149 11.97 7.34 -28.09
C ARG A 149 11.40 7.15 -29.51
N ALA A 150 10.13 6.71 -29.62
CA ALA A 150 9.49 6.51 -30.93
C ALA A 150 9.15 7.82 -31.66
N ARG A 151 9.22 8.97 -31.00
CA ARG A 151 9.01 10.30 -31.59
C ARG A 151 10.29 10.99 -32.01
N GLU A 152 11.43 10.49 -31.57
CA GLU A 152 12.77 11.01 -31.87
C GLU A 152 13.38 10.36 -33.13
N ILE A 153 12.75 9.33 -33.67
CA ILE A 153 13.07 8.63 -34.91
C ILE A 153 12.19 9.11 -36.05
#